data_f2f3a9b47f69fd9b2a8c9045a0d08d68
#
_entry.id   f2f3a9b47f69fd9b2a8c9045a0d08d68
#
_cell.length_a   1.000
_cell.length_b   1.000
_cell.length_c   1.000
_cell.angle_alpha   90.00
_cell.angle_beta   90.00
_cell.angle_gamma   90.00
#
_symmetry.space_group_name_H-M   'P 1'
#
loop_
_entity.id
_entity.type
_entity.pdbx_description
1 polymer ?
#
loop_
_entity_poly.entity_id
_entity_poly.type
_entity_poly.pdbx_seq_one_letter_code
_entity_poly.pdbx_strand_id
1 'polypeptide(L)'
;VELGVPFSDPLAEGPTIQKSSFHALNQGVTLSDCLEVAAELRRRGTRAPLVLMGYYNPFLAYGLEAVAESAQKVGVDGFIVPDLPVEEIGPMLKACHRHDIALIPLLAPTSTDERIKEACTSGRGFIYCVSLLGVTGARVEPSPEATSLVQRVRQNTSLPLALGFGISRKEQIDALASSVDAVVVGSALVDIIANAAPDERVSKVKEFMEGLGATSQMTGGTH
;
A
#
# COMPACT_ATOMS: atom_id res chain seq x y z
N VAL A 1 5.76 -0.56 4.72
CA VAL A 1 5.72 0.84 4.22
C VAL A 1 5.40 0.83 2.74
N GLU A 2 4.43 1.63 2.32
CA GLU A 2 4.07 1.80 0.90
C GLU A 2 4.76 3.06 0.36
N LEU A 3 5.50 2.91 -0.73
CA LEU A 3 6.14 3.99 -1.48
C LEU A 3 5.35 4.23 -2.75
N GLY A 4 4.74 5.41 -2.88
CA GLY A 4 3.95 5.78 -4.05
C GLY A 4 4.85 6.09 -5.26
N VAL A 5 4.63 5.40 -6.36
CA VAL A 5 5.22 5.70 -7.67
C VAL A 5 4.37 6.76 -8.35
N PRO A 6 4.91 7.95 -8.65
CA PRO A 6 4.10 9.02 -9.22
C PRO A 6 3.66 8.70 -10.65
N PHE A 7 2.42 9.08 -10.99
CA PHE A 7 1.85 8.92 -12.32
C PHE A 7 0.97 10.11 -12.70
N SER A 8 0.96 10.47 -13.99
CA SER A 8 0.25 11.64 -14.51
C SER A 8 -1.26 11.49 -14.56
N ASP A 9 -1.75 10.25 -14.68
CA ASP A 9 -3.15 9.94 -14.94
C ASP A 9 -3.76 8.98 -13.90
N PRO A 10 -3.76 9.37 -12.59
CA PRO A 10 -4.27 8.52 -11.52
C PRO A 10 -5.79 8.35 -11.61
N LEU A 11 -6.28 7.12 -11.43
CA LEU A 11 -7.70 6.77 -11.53
C LEU A 11 -8.33 6.43 -10.17
N ALA A 12 -7.52 5.99 -9.20
CA ALA A 12 -8.00 5.37 -7.97
C ALA A 12 -7.80 6.25 -6.72
N GLU A 13 -6.90 7.24 -6.77
CA GLU A 13 -6.53 8.04 -5.61
C GLU A 13 -7.41 9.27 -5.42
N GLY A 14 -7.56 9.66 -4.14
CA GLY A 14 -8.19 10.92 -3.77
C GLY A 14 -7.27 12.14 -4.01
N PRO A 15 -7.82 13.38 -3.84
CA PRO A 15 -7.13 14.63 -4.17
C PRO A 15 -5.77 14.81 -3.48
N THR A 16 -5.63 14.37 -2.23
CA THR A 16 -4.37 14.47 -1.46
C THR A 16 -3.25 13.67 -2.14
N ILE A 17 -3.51 12.42 -2.50
CA ILE A 17 -2.51 11.56 -3.13
C ILE A 17 -2.21 12.05 -4.55
N GLN A 18 -3.23 12.46 -5.31
CA GLN A 18 -3.04 13.06 -6.64
C GLN A 18 -2.13 14.29 -6.56
N LYS A 19 -2.39 15.21 -5.63
CA LYS A 19 -1.57 16.41 -5.43
C LYS A 19 -0.11 16.07 -5.09
N SER A 20 0.10 15.06 -4.24
CA SER A 20 1.44 14.56 -3.90
C SER A 20 2.15 13.96 -5.11
N SER A 21 1.45 13.14 -5.91
CA SER A 21 1.96 12.55 -7.14
C SER A 21 2.36 13.62 -8.16
N PHE A 22 1.51 14.62 -8.41
CA PHE A 22 1.83 15.76 -9.28
C PHE A 22 3.01 16.58 -8.76
N HIS A 23 3.13 16.77 -7.45
CA HIS A 23 4.29 17.45 -6.87
C HIS A 23 5.58 16.69 -7.19
N ALA A 24 5.59 15.37 -7.01
CA ALA A 24 6.74 14.52 -7.31
C ALA A 24 7.10 14.55 -8.81
N LEU A 25 6.11 14.45 -9.71
CA LEU A 25 6.31 14.56 -11.16
C LEU A 25 6.94 15.89 -11.56
N ASN A 26 6.48 17.00 -10.97
CA ASN A 26 7.04 18.33 -11.23
C ASN A 26 8.50 18.47 -10.75
N GLN A 27 8.95 17.62 -9.84
CA GLN A 27 10.37 17.51 -9.44
C GLN A 27 11.15 16.49 -10.30
N GLY A 28 10.51 15.89 -11.31
CA GLY A 28 11.14 14.89 -12.17
C GLY A 28 11.29 13.50 -11.56
N VAL A 29 10.58 13.21 -10.47
CA VAL A 29 10.64 11.89 -9.80
C VAL A 29 10.08 10.80 -10.70
N THR A 30 10.84 9.73 -10.84
CA THR A 30 10.56 8.54 -11.66
C THR A 30 10.44 7.28 -10.81
N LEU A 31 10.05 6.16 -11.45
CA LEU A 31 10.08 4.84 -10.82
C LEU A 31 11.50 4.45 -10.37
N SER A 32 12.55 4.82 -11.15
CA SER A 32 13.94 4.58 -10.76
C SER A 32 14.30 5.26 -9.45
N ASP A 33 13.87 6.51 -9.27
CA ASP A 33 14.11 7.25 -8.01
C ASP A 33 13.39 6.58 -6.84
N CYS A 34 12.19 6.02 -7.06
CA CYS A 34 11.48 5.25 -6.02
C CYS A 34 12.27 3.99 -5.61
N LEU A 35 12.89 3.29 -6.56
CA LEU A 35 13.77 2.16 -6.28
C LEU A 35 15.03 2.60 -5.52
N GLU A 36 15.62 3.74 -5.85
CA GLU A 36 16.77 4.30 -5.13
C GLU A 36 16.39 4.67 -3.68
N VAL A 37 15.20 5.24 -3.46
CA VAL A 37 14.68 5.50 -2.10
C VAL A 37 14.56 4.20 -1.31
N ALA A 38 14.06 3.13 -1.93
CA ALA A 38 13.97 1.82 -1.27
C ALA A 38 15.36 1.27 -0.89
N ALA A 39 16.35 1.37 -1.81
CA ALA A 39 17.73 0.99 -1.55
C ALA A 39 18.33 1.77 -0.37
N GLU A 40 18.09 3.09 -0.34
CA GLU A 40 18.56 3.96 0.74
C GLU A 40 17.93 3.60 2.08
N LEU A 41 16.62 3.31 2.12
CA LEU A 41 15.94 2.86 3.34
C LEU A 41 16.55 1.55 3.85
N ARG A 42 16.84 0.59 2.97
CA ARG A 42 17.51 -0.67 3.35
C ARG A 42 18.92 -0.42 3.89
N ARG A 43 19.69 0.45 3.25
CA ARG A 43 21.03 0.82 3.70
C ARG A 43 21.02 1.49 5.07
N ARG A 44 19.95 2.23 5.39
CA ARG A 44 19.73 2.81 6.73
C ARG A 44 19.21 1.81 7.76
N GLY A 45 19.05 0.54 7.39
CA GLY A 45 18.65 -0.53 8.32
C GLY A 45 17.15 -0.74 8.46
N THR A 46 16.32 -0.18 7.56
CA THR A 46 14.88 -0.44 7.56
C THR A 46 14.62 -1.92 7.30
N ARG A 47 13.96 -2.60 8.25
CA ARG A 47 13.58 -4.02 8.16
C ARG A 47 12.10 -4.23 7.82
N ALA A 48 11.28 -3.20 7.98
CA ALA A 48 9.86 -3.27 7.61
C ALA A 48 9.70 -3.61 6.12
N PRO A 49 8.68 -4.37 5.75
CA PRO A 49 8.37 -4.61 4.34
C PRO A 49 8.20 -3.29 3.58
N LEU A 50 8.82 -3.22 2.39
CA LEU A 50 8.71 -2.09 1.47
C LEU A 50 7.91 -2.51 0.25
N VAL A 51 6.83 -1.81 -0.03
CA VAL A 51 5.93 -2.07 -1.16
C VAL A 51 5.92 -0.85 -2.07
N LEU A 52 6.11 -1.05 -3.37
CA LEU A 52 5.86 0.01 -4.35
C LEU A 52 4.39 -0.04 -4.77
N MET A 53 3.69 1.07 -4.62
CA MET A 53 2.32 1.23 -5.11
C MET A 53 2.31 2.19 -6.29
N GLY A 54 1.86 1.71 -7.45
CA GLY A 54 1.84 2.50 -8.67
C GLY A 54 0.98 1.89 -9.75
N TYR A 55 0.71 2.68 -10.79
CA TYR A 55 -0.09 2.26 -11.93
C TYR A 55 0.69 1.34 -12.88
N TYR A 56 -0.04 0.54 -13.65
CA TYR A 56 0.55 -0.48 -14.51
C TYR A 56 1.46 0.10 -15.60
N ASN A 57 1.08 1.25 -16.19
CA ASN A 57 1.86 1.88 -17.26
C ASN A 57 3.31 2.20 -16.89
N PRO A 58 3.64 2.84 -15.75
CA PRO A 58 5.03 3.03 -15.33
C PRO A 58 5.81 1.72 -15.20
N PHE A 59 5.21 0.67 -14.64
CA PHE A 59 5.84 -0.65 -14.53
C PHE A 59 6.08 -1.28 -15.90
N LEU A 60 5.08 -1.18 -16.80
CA LEU A 60 5.17 -1.71 -18.16
C LEU A 60 6.26 -0.98 -18.97
N ALA A 61 6.31 0.36 -18.85
CA ALA A 61 7.33 1.18 -19.53
C ALA A 61 8.75 0.89 -19.04
N TYR A 62 8.94 0.59 -17.76
CA TYR A 62 10.24 0.16 -17.22
C TYR A 62 10.59 -1.27 -17.70
N GLY A 63 9.61 -2.08 -18.01
CA GLY A 63 9.71 -3.49 -18.32
C GLY A 63 9.45 -4.37 -17.10
N LEU A 64 8.42 -5.24 -17.18
CA LEU A 64 7.94 -6.01 -16.03
C LEU A 64 9.03 -6.88 -15.39
N GLU A 65 9.85 -7.53 -16.21
CA GLU A 65 10.97 -8.36 -15.73
C GLU A 65 12.05 -7.47 -15.09
N ALA A 66 12.40 -6.37 -15.77
CA ALA A 66 13.46 -5.46 -15.31
C ALA A 66 13.10 -4.77 -13.99
N VAL A 67 11.82 -4.37 -13.80
CA VAL A 67 11.39 -3.75 -12.54
C VAL A 67 11.35 -4.74 -11.40
N ALA A 68 10.91 -5.98 -11.64
CA ALA A 68 10.90 -7.03 -10.61
C ALA A 68 12.34 -7.41 -10.18
N GLU A 69 13.25 -7.54 -11.13
CA GLU A 69 14.68 -7.76 -10.85
C GLU A 69 15.30 -6.60 -10.07
N SER A 70 15.04 -5.35 -10.49
CA SER A 70 15.56 -4.16 -9.82
C SER A 70 14.99 -4.02 -8.40
N ALA A 71 13.69 -4.28 -8.22
CA ALA A 71 13.01 -4.29 -6.93
C ALA A 71 13.64 -5.31 -5.96
N GLN A 72 13.88 -6.54 -6.43
CA GLN A 72 14.55 -7.57 -5.65
C GLN A 72 15.96 -7.11 -5.20
N LYS A 73 16.75 -6.55 -6.12
CA LYS A 73 18.13 -6.09 -5.84
C LYS A 73 18.18 -5.00 -4.77
N VAL A 74 17.18 -4.13 -4.71
CA VAL A 74 17.13 -3.02 -3.75
C VAL A 74 16.35 -3.37 -2.47
N GLY A 75 15.78 -4.57 -2.39
CA GLY A 75 15.06 -5.06 -1.22
C GLY A 75 13.62 -4.55 -1.10
N VAL A 76 12.95 -4.29 -2.20
CA VAL A 76 11.48 -4.14 -2.25
C VAL A 76 10.86 -5.52 -2.10
N ASP A 77 9.80 -5.65 -1.31
CA ASP A 77 9.15 -6.93 -1.01
C ASP A 77 7.90 -7.18 -1.86
N GLY A 78 7.28 -6.13 -2.41
CA GLY A 78 6.05 -6.30 -3.17
C GLY A 78 5.62 -5.09 -3.98
N PHE A 79 4.61 -5.34 -4.83
CA PHE A 79 3.94 -4.33 -5.64
C PHE A 79 2.43 -4.34 -5.37
N ILE A 80 1.84 -3.14 -5.36
CA ILE A 80 0.40 -2.90 -5.45
C ILE A 80 0.14 -2.14 -6.75
N VAL A 81 -0.72 -2.69 -7.62
CA VAL A 81 -1.03 -2.11 -8.93
C VAL A 81 -2.55 -1.96 -9.04
N PRO A 82 -3.11 -0.80 -8.65
CA PRO A 82 -4.56 -0.62 -8.48
C PRO A 82 -5.37 -0.77 -9.77
N ASP A 83 -4.78 -0.49 -10.92
CA ASP A 83 -5.41 -0.54 -12.25
C ASP A 83 -5.16 -1.86 -13.00
N LEU A 84 -4.53 -2.85 -12.35
CA LEU A 84 -4.30 -4.16 -12.95
C LEU A 84 -5.34 -5.17 -12.44
N PRO A 85 -6.36 -5.50 -13.25
CA PRO A 85 -7.39 -6.45 -12.86
C PRO A 85 -6.83 -7.87 -12.78
N VAL A 86 -7.40 -8.68 -11.91
CA VAL A 86 -6.91 -10.06 -11.65
C VAL A 86 -6.86 -10.92 -12.91
N GLU A 87 -7.73 -10.69 -13.87
CA GLU A 87 -7.79 -11.38 -15.14
C GLU A 87 -6.57 -11.11 -16.05
N GLU A 88 -5.85 -10.01 -15.80
CA GLU A 88 -4.71 -9.57 -16.64
C GLU A 88 -3.36 -9.62 -15.91
N ILE A 89 -3.33 -10.06 -14.66
CA ILE A 89 -2.09 -10.06 -13.84
C ILE A 89 -0.98 -10.99 -14.37
N GLY A 90 -1.31 -11.94 -15.26
CA GLY A 90 -0.43 -13.04 -15.65
C GLY A 90 1.01 -12.63 -15.97
N PRO A 91 1.25 -11.67 -16.88
CA PRO A 91 2.62 -11.22 -17.20
C PRO A 91 3.38 -10.66 -16.00
N MET A 92 2.74 -9.80 -15.21
CA MET A 92 3.36 -9.18 -14.03
C MET A 92 3.57 -10.21 -12.91
N LEU A 93 2.59 -11.07 -12.68
CA LEU A 93 2.69 -12.15 -11.69
C LEU A 93 3.87 -13.09 -11.99
N LYS A 94 4.09 -13.42 -13.26
CA LYS A 94 5.21 -14.25 -13.71
C LYS A 94 6.57 -13.58 -13.41
N ALA A 95 6.70 -12.29 -13.69
CA ALA A 95 7.90 -11.53 -13.36
C ALA A 95 8.13 -11.45 -11.85
N CYS A 96 7.09 -11.13 -11.09
CA CYS A 96 7.13 -11.07 -9.63
C CYS A 96 7.57 -12.41 -9.01
N HIS A 97 7.01 -13.54 -9.47
CA HIS A 97 7.36 -14.87 -8.96
C HIS A 97 8.83 -15.23 -9.21
N ARG A 98 9.42 -14.86 -10.36
CA ARG A 98 10.83 -15.14 -10.65
C ARG A 98 11.79 -14.43 -9.72
N HIS A 99 11.40 -13.26 -9.23
CA HIS A 99 12.22 -12.38 -8.42
C HIS A 99 11.80 -12.33 -6.95
N ASP A 100 10.91 -13.25 -6.54
CA ASP A 100 10.39 -13.34 -5.15
C ASP A 100 9.74 -12.03 -4.66
N ILE A 101 9.11 -11.29 -5.55
CA ILE A 101 8.32 -10.10 -5.26
C ILE A 101 6.87 -10.50 -5.06
N ALA A 102 6.23 -10.02 -4.00
CA ALA A 102 4.81 -10.21 -3.80
C ALA A 102 3.99 -9.29 -4.72
N LEU A 103 3.09 -9.85 -5.52
CA LEU A 103 2.03 -9.05 -6.15
C LEU A 103 0.82 -9.07 -5.23
N ILE A 104 0.52 -7.92 -4.61
CA ILE A 104 -0.50 -7.76 -3.59
C ILE A 104 -1.81 -7.38 -4.28
N PRO A 105 -2.84 -8.26 -4.21
CA PRO A 105 -4.11 -7.95 -4.85
C PRO A 105 -4.91 -6.93 -4.08
N LEU A 106 -5.61 -6.09 -4.83
CA LEU A 106 -6.49 -5.05 -4.32
C LEU A 106 -7.94 -5.42 -4.61
N LEU A 107 -8.77 -5.50 -3.56
CA LEU A 107 -10.17 -5.87 -3.63
C LEU A 107 -11.05 -4.75 -3.09
N ALA A 108 -12.18 -4.52 -3.77
CA ALA A 108 -13.18 -3.53 -3.42
C ALA A 108 -14.53 -4.21 -3.07
N PRO A 109 -15.47 -3.53 -2.40
CA PRO A 109 -16.80 -4.07 -2.14
C PRO A 109 -17.55 -4.56 -3.38
N THR A 110 -17.24 -3.95 -4.53
CA THR A 110 -17.80 -4.33 -5.85
C THR A 110 -17.14 -5.56 -6.48
N SER A 111 -16.08 -6.11 -5.88
CA SER A 111 -15.42 -7.33 -6.39
C SER A 111 -16.36 -8.53 -6.26
N THR A 112 -16.51 -9.28 -7.37
CA THR A 112 -17.30 -10.51 -7.40
C THR A 112 -16.61 -11.62 -6.60
N ASP A 113 -17.35 -12.68 -6.24
CA ASP A 113 -16.78 -13.80 -5.49
C ASP A 113 -15.74 -14.57 -6.31
N GLU A 114 -15.89 -14.63 -7.62
CA GLU A 114 -14.90 -15.23 -8.54
C GLU A 114 -13.59 -14.43 -8.50
N ARG A 115 -13.66 -13.09 -8.58
CA ARG A 115 -12.48 -12.21 -8.48
C ARG A 115 -11.80 -12.32 -7.12
N ILE A 116 -12.58 -12.37 -6.04
CA ILE A 116 -12.05 -12.57 -4.70
C ILE A 116 -11.27 -13.88 -4.62
N LYS A 117 -11.87 -14.99 -5.10
CA LYS A 117 -11.23 -16.31 -5.10
C LYS A 117 -9.94 -16.32 -5.91
N GLU A 118 -9.95 -15.74 -7.10
CA GLU A 118 -8.77 -15.67 -7.97
C GLU A 118 -7.67 -14.82 -7.35
N ALA A 119 -8.00 -13.64 -6.84
CA ALA A 119 -7.07 -12.77 -6.12
C ALA A 119 -6.46 -13.45 -4.90
N CYS A 120 -7.26 -14.18 -4.12
CA CYS A 120 -6.78 -14.93 -2.96
C CYS A 120 -5.86 -16.11 -3.33
N THR A 121 -6.05 -16.69 -4.53
CA THR A 121 -5.23 -17.81 -5.01
C THR A 121 -3.89 -17.33 -5.59
N SER A 122 -3.88 -16.20 -6.30
CA SER A 122 -2.70 -15.65 -6.96
C SER A 122 -1.89 -14.69 -6.08
N GLY A 123 -2.53 -14.09 -5.08
CA GLY A 123 -1.91 -13.09 -4.22
C GLY A 123 -0.83 -13.64 -3.29
N ARG A 124 0.13 -12.76 -2.95
CA ARG A 124 1.18 -13.04 -1.95
C ARG A 124 1.32 -11.85 -1.01
N GLY A 125 1.87 -12.11 0.18
CA GLY A 125 2.08 -11.10 1.21
C GLY A 125 0.80 -10.85 2.00
N PHE A 126 -0.12 -10.07 1.49
CA PHE A 126 -1.42 -9.79 2.10
C PHE A 126 -2.47 -9.45 1.04
N ILE A 127 -3.74 -9.38 1.45
CA ILE A 127 -4.83 -8.89 0.58
C ILE A 127 -5.18 -7.48 1.01
N TYR A 128 -5.16 -6.54 0.07
CA TYR A 128 -5.54 -5.16 0.31
C TYR A 128 -7.05 -4.97 0.04
N CYS A 129 -7.82 -4.77 1.08
CA CYS A 129 -9.23 -4.44 1.00
C CYS A 129 -9.39 -2.92 1.00
N VAL A 130 -9.96 -2.34 -0.07
CA VAL A 130 -10.27 -0.91 -0.11
C VAL A 130 -11.73 -0.68 0.24
N SER A 131 -12.02 0.37 1.00
CA SER A 131 -13.37 0.88 1.18
C SER A 131 -13.61 2.02 0.21
N LEU A 132 -14.56 1.88 -0.71
CA LEU A 132 -14.94 2.91 -1.67
C LEU A 132 -15.72 4.08 -1.02
N LEU A 133 -16.12 3.94 0.23
CA LEU A 133 -16.98 4.89 0.94
C LEU A 133 -16.22 5.61 2.06
N GLY A 134 -15.16 6.30 1.71
CA GLY A 134 -14.31 6.99 2.67
C GLY A 134 -14.09 8.46 2.42
N VAL A 135 -15.05 9.20 1.92
CA VAL A 135 -14.94 10.65 1.96
C VAL A 135 -15.52 11.13 3.29
N THR A 136 -14.65 11.56 4.16
CA THR A 136 -14.82 12.29 5.42
C THR A 136 -14.54 11.48 6.68
N GLY A 137 -13.44 11.83 7.33
CA GLY A 137 -12.90 11.34 8.60
C GLY A 137 -13.79 11.44 9.86
N ALA A 138 -15.10 11.33 9.72
CA ALA A 138 -16.05 11.46 10.82
C ALA A 138 -16.54 10.10 11.36
N ARG A 139 -16.37 9.01 10.61
CA ARG A 139 -16.87 7.69 11.07
C ARG A 139 -15.76 6.91 11.77
N VAL A 140 -16.09 6.35 12.92
CA VAL A 140 -15.19 5.47 13.69
C VAL A 140 -15.30 4.03 13.17
N GLU A 141 -16.49 3.60 12.77
CA GLU A 141 -16.76 2.24 12.32
C GLU A 141 -16.64 2.09 10.79
N PRO A 142 -16.15 0.92 10.31
CA PRO A 142 -16.15 0.60 8.90
C PRO A 142 -17.58 0.54 8.35
N SER A 143 -17.74 0.79 7.05
CA SER A 143 -19.04 0.63 6.42
C SER A 143 -19.48 -0.85 6.41
N PRO A 144 -20.80 -1.14 6.36
CA PRO A 144 -21.29 -2.50 6.21
C PRO A 144 -20.71 -3.22 4.99
N GLU A 145 -20.47 -2.49 3.90
CA GLU A 145 -19.88 -3.01 2.66
C GLU A 145 -18.41 -3.41 2.85
N ALA A 146 -17.64 -2.61 3.60
CA ALA A 146 -16.25 -2.95 3.93
C ALA A 146 -16.18 -4.18 4.83
N THR A 147 -17.08 -4.26 5.83
CA THR A 147 -17.18 -5.43 6.71
C THR A 147 -17.56 -6.67 5.93
N SER A 148 -18.52 -6.58 5.03
CA SER A 148 -18.94 -7.68 4.15
C SER A 148 -17.79 -8.13 3.24
N LEU A 149 -17.04 -7.21 2.65
CA LEU A 149 -15.86 -7.54 1.84
C LEU A 149 -14.85 -8.34 2.65
N VAL A 150 -14.45 -7.85 3.83
CA VAL A 150 -13.49 -8.52 4.71
C VAL A 150 -13.95 -9.95 5.04
N GLN A 151 -15.23 -10.16 5.36
CA GLN A 151 -15.78 -11.48 5.64
C GLN A 151 -15.70 -12.41 4.42
N ARG A 152 -16.07 -11.93 3.24
CA ARG A 152 -16.00 -12.69 1.99
C ARG A 152 -14.55 -13.08 1.64
N VAL A 153 -13.62 -12.15 1.80
CA VAL A 153 -12.19 -12.41 1.55
C VAL A 153 -11.63 -13.42 2.55
N ARG A 154 -11.95 -13.29 3.85
CA ARG A 154 -11.48 -14.20 4.89
C ARG A 154 -11.89 -15.66 4.67
N GLN A 155 -13.02 -15.90 4.00
CA GLN A 155 -13.47 -17.26 3.65
C GLN A 155 -12.62 -17.91 2.56
N ASN A 156 -11.82 -17.15 1.82
CA ASN A 156 -11.05 -17.61 0.66
C ASN A 156 -9.53 -17.64 0.88
N THR A 157 -9.03 -17.08 2.01
CA THR A 157 -7.58 -17.02 2.24
C THR A 157 -7.22 -16.99 3.72
N SER A 158 -6.02 -17.51 4.02
CA SER A 158 -5.34 -17.33 5.30
C SER A 158 -4.31 -16.19 5.28
N LEU A 159 -4.10 -15.53 4.14
CA LEU A 159 -3.22 -14.37 4.07
C LEU A 159 -3.71 -13.25 4.98
N PRO A 160 -2.81 -12.43 5.54
CA PRO A 160 -3.19 -11.23 6.27
C PRO A 160 -4.08 -10.32 5.44
N LEU A 161 -5.05 -9.69 6.06
CA LEU A 161 -5.93 -8.71 5.43
C LEU A 161 -5.58 -7.30 5.92
N ALA A 162 -5.30 -6.40 4.99
CA ALA A 162 -5.12 -4.99 5.27
C ALA A 162 -6.34 -4.19 4.76
N LEU A 163 -6.85 -3.25 5.56
CA LEU A 163 -7.98 -2.41 5.17
C LEU A 163 -7.55 -0.95 5.04
N GLY A 164 -7.79 -0.39 3.86
CA GLY A 164 -7.70 1.05 3.58
C GLY A 164 -9.07 1.72 3.76
N PHE A 165 -9.17 2.63 4.74
CA PHE A 165 -10.47 3.21 5.15
C PHE A 165 -10.41 4.72 5.46
N GLY A 166 -9.42 5.46 4.96
CA GLY A 166 -9.27 6.86 5.36
C GLY A 166 -8.96 7.03 6.85
N ILE A 167 -8.16 6.13 7.39
CA ILE A 167 -7.75 6.09 8.79
C ILE A 167 -6.91 7.32 9.13
N SER A 168 -7.28 8.01 10.19
CA SER A 168 -6.58 9.20 10.70
C SER A 168 -6.51 9.24 12.22
N ARG A 169 -7.18 8.33 12.93
CA ARG A 169 -7.28 8.30 14.40
C ARG A 169 -7.19 6.88 14.93
N LYS A 170 -6.67 6.78 16.17
CA LYS A 170 -6.49 5.49 16.86
C LYS A 170 -7.81 4.74 17.08
N GLU A 171 -8.90 5.44 17.40
CA GLU A 171 -10.20 4.84 17.65
C GLU A 171 -10.73 4.06 16.43
N GLN A 172 -10.39 4.51 15.22
CA GLN A 172 -10.73 3.79 13.99
C GLN A 172 -9.93 2.48 13.85
N ILE A 173 -8.67 2.49 14.28
CA ILE A 173 -7.82 1.28 14.30
C ILE A 173 -8.35 0.29 15.32
N ASP A 174 -8.67 0.76 16.53
CA ASP A 174 -9.18 -0.08 17.62
C ASP A 174 -10.52 -0.75 17.22
N ALA A 175 -11.39 -0.04 16.52
CA ALA A 175 -12.66 -0.59 16.00
C ALA A 175 -12.46 -1.70 14.94
N LEU A 176 -11.33 -1.70 14.23
CA LEU A 176 -11.01 -2.68 13.18
C LEU A 176 -10.16 -3.86 13.67
N ALA A 177 -9.55 -3.75 14.85
CA ALA A 177 -8.54 -4.69 15.35
C ALA A 177 -8.99 -6.16 15.43
N SER A 178 -10.30 -6.41 15.58
CA SER A 178 -10.86 -7.78 15.60
C SER A 178 -11.20 -8.33 14.20
N SER A 179 -11.18 -7.50 13.17
CA SER A 179 -11.69 -7.84 11.83
C SER A 179 -10.59 -8.00 10.80
N VAL A 180 -9.48 -7.23 10.92
CA VAL A 180 -8.38 -7.23 9.98
C VAL A 180 -7.03 -7.33 10.70
N ASP A 181 -6.01 -7.75 9.99
CA ASP A 181 -4.66 -7.93 10.53
C ASP A 181 -3.83 -6.63 10.47
N ALA A 182 -4.20 -5.72 9.56
CA ALA A 182 -3.54 -4.44 9.38
C ALA A 182 -4.51 -3.37 8.86
N VAL A 183 -4.13 -2.11 9.06
CA VAL A 183 -4.81 -0.95 8.49
C VAL A 183 -3.83 -0.12 7.67
N VAL A 184 -4.32 0.52 6.61
CA VAL A 184 -3.52 1.39 5.75
C VAL A 184 -3.87 2.84 6.00
N VAL A 185 -2.85 3.62 6.34
CA VAL A 185 -2.93 5.06 6.59
C VAL A 185 -2.20 5.79 5.46
N GLY A 186 -2.95 6.39 4.56
CA GLY A 186 -2.41 7.08 3.39
C GLY A 186 -2.55 8.60 3.48
N SER A 187 -3.71 9.13 3.06
CA SER A 187 -3.93 10.57 2.88
C SER A 187 -3.61 11.40 4.11
N ALA A 188 -3.96 10.94 5.31
CA ALA A 188 -3.67 11.66 6.55
C ALA A 188 -2.16 11.86 6.77
N LEU A 189 -1.36 10.84 6.49
CA LEU A 189 0.10 10.91 6.58
C LEU A 189 0.69 11.85 5.52
N VAL A 190 0.20 11.73 4.28
CA VAL A 190 0.65 12.58 3.16
C VAL A 190 0.30 14.05 3.41
N ASP A 191 -0.88 14.34 3.96
CA ASP A 191 -1.28 15.70 4.32
C ASP A 191 -0.37 16.30 5.40
N ILE A 192 0.03 15.52 6.39
CA ILE A 192 1.00 15.97 7.41
C ILE A 192 2.34 16.32 6.75
N ILE A 193 2.85 15.45 5.88
CA ILE A 193 4.13 15.69 5.18
C ILE A 193 4.04 16.93 4.29
N ALA A 194 2.92 17.12 3.59
CA ALA A 194 2.72 18.23 2.67
C ALA A 194 2.58 19.59 3.37
N ASN A 195 1.95 19.62 4.55
CA ASN A 195 1.63 20.86 5.26
C ASN A 195 2.67 21.25 6.35
N ALA A 196 3.55 20.32 6.74
CA ALA A 196 4.60 20.61 7.71
C ALA A 196 5.77 21.38 7.10
N ALA A 197 6.39 22.26 7.89
CA ALA A 197 7.67 22.86 7.51
C ALA A 197 8.74 21.75 7.32
N PRO A 198 9.71 21.95 6.41
CA PRO A 198 10.68 20.90 6.08
C PRO A 198 11.43 20.31 7.29
N ASP A 199 11.78 21.13 8.25
CA ASP A 199 12.48 20.76 9.48
C ASP A 199 11.58 20.08 10.52
N GLU A 200 10.26 20.25 10.43
CA GLU A 200 9.27 19.65 11.33
C GLU A 200 8.65 18.34 10.79
N ARG A 201 8.83 18.01 9.51
CA ARG A 201 8.14 16.88 8.87
C ARG A 201 8.35 15.57 9.60
N VAL A 202 9.59 15.26 9.95
CA VAL A 202 9.94 14.00 10.62
C VAL A 202 9.31 13.91 12.00
N SER A 203 9.36 14.99 12.80
CA SER A 203 8.78 15.01 14.15
C SER A 203 7.26 14.89 14.12
N LYS A 204 6.59 15.60 13.20
CA LYS A 204 5.12 15.52 13.05
C LYS A 204 4.64 14.15 12.55
N VAL A 205 5.37 13.53 11.62
CA VAL A 205 5.08 12.17 11.19
C VAL A 205 5.24 11.19 12.35
N LYS A 206 6.31 11.30 13.12
CA LYS A 206 6.55 10.47 14.29
C LYS A 206 5.44 10.61 15.33
N GLU A 207 5.09 11.83 15.71
CA GLU A 207 4.01 12.13 16.65
C GLU A 207 2.66 11.53 16.18
N PHE A 208 2.34 11.71 14.91
CA PHE A 208 1.13 11.15 14.32
C PHE A 208 1.10 9.61 14.39
N MET A 209 2.20 8.96 14.01
CA MET A 209 2.29 7.49 14.03
C MET A 209 2.25 6.93 15.46
N GLU A 210 2.89 7.60 16.43
CA GLU A 210 2.81 7.25 17.85
C GLU A 210 1.38 7.42 18.38
N GLY A 211 0.70 8.49 17.99
CA GLY A 211 -0.71 8.75 18.30
C GLY A 211 -1.67 7.68 17.77
N LEU A 212 -1.32 7.02 16.66
CA LEU A 212 -2.04 5.87 16.13
C LEU A 212 -1.74 4.55 16.86
N GLY A 213 -0.80 4.53 17.80
CA GLY A 213 -0.36 3.35 18.51
C GLY A 213 0.69 2.52 17.75
N ALA A 214 1.27 3.08 16.69
CA ALA A 214 2.43 2.49 16.04
C ALA A 214 3.66 2.62 16.93
N THR A 215 3.85 1.69 17.84
CA THR A 215 5.08 1.60 18.62
C THR A 215 6.16 0.97 17.74
N SER A 216 7.29 1.67 17.58
CA SER A 216 8.52 1.11 17.07
C SER A 216 9.05 0.09 18.08
N GLN A 217 8.51 -1.12 18.07
CA GLN A 217 9.16 -2.23 18.74
C GLN A 217 10.35 -2.65 17.89
N MET A 218 11.50 -2.03 18.15
CA MET A 218 12.79 -2.63 17.86
C MET A 218 12.97 -3.81 18.83
N THR A 219 12.24 -4.90 18.59
CA THR A 219 12.55 -6.16 19.27
C THR A 219 13.82 -6.70 18.64
N GLY A 220 14.93 -6.48 19.33
CA GLY A 220 16.13 -7.29 19.19
C GLY A 220 15.77 -8.72 19.56
N GLY A 221 15.41 -9.52 18.58
CA GLY A 221 15.30 -10.96 18.66
C GLY A 221 16.63 -11.55 18.22
N THR A 222 17.51 -11.80 19.19
CA THR A 222 18.56 -12.81 19.06
C THR A 222 17.88 -14.16 18.88
N HIS A 223 18.01 -14.73 17.68
CA HIS A 223 18.20 -16.18 17.48
C HIS A 223 18.71 -16.41 16.06
#